data_b313e73e2a2b0e35dde1d28454448e7b
#
_entry.id   b313e73e2a2b0e35dde1d28454448e7b
#
_cell.length_a   1.000
_cell.length_b   1.000
_cell.length_c   1.000
_cell.angle_alpha   90.00
_cell.angle_beta   90.00
_cell.angle_gamma   90.00
#
_symmetry.space_group_name_H-M   'P 1'
#
loop_
_entity.id
_entity.type
_entity.pdbx_description
1 polymer ?
#
loop_
_entity_poly.entity_id
_entity_poly.type
_entity_poly.pdbx_seq_one_letter_code
_entity_poly.pdbx_strand_id
1 'polypeptide(L)'
;NIVIDGITVVNPDHYTVLGGEVDGLKINNLKAFSCKGWSDGIDLMSCKNVEIKDIFMRNSDDCIALYAHRWTYYGNVKNIKVSDAILWADVAHPINIGGHGKGNILEDITFSNINILQHDEDDRLYQGCLSINVADDNVVQNVNFENIWIDNIEEGQLFNFRVLYNPKYSVSPGGGIQNIKVKNIYYTGYGENPSIIEGYSKERLINNITFENIIINGKQAGILEDANIKVGKYVENLT
;
A
#
# COMPACT_ATOMS: atom_id res chain seq x y z
N ASN A 1 11.19 6.34 21.25
CA ASN A 1 10.61 7.34 20.32
C ASN A 1 11.73 7.90 19.45
N ILE A 2 11.55 7.79 18.13
CA ILE A 2 12.49 8.32 17.11
C ILE A 2 11.77 9.44 16.37
N VAL A 3 12.48 10.51 16.04
CA VAL A 3 11.96 11.62 15.23
C VAL A 3 12.91 11.90 14.07
N ILE A 4 12.36 11.93 12.87
CA ILE A 4 13.02 12.36 11.63
C ILE A 4 12.25 13.59 11.14
N ASP A 5 12.87 14.75 11.08
CA ASP A 5 12.19 16.00 10.73
C ASP A 5 13.08 16.90 9.86
N GLY A 6 12.48 17.46 8.80
CA GLY A 6 13.11 18.47 7.95
C GLY A 6 14.29 17.97 7.11
N ILE A 7 14.33 16.69 6.75
CA ILE A 7 15.45 16.08 6.01
C ILE A 7 15.12 15.97 4.52
N THR A 8 16.13 16.21 3.68
CA THR A 8 16.07 15.88 2.25
C THR A 8 17.12 14.82 1.94
N VAL A 9 16.70 13.72 1.32
CA VAL A 9 17.56 12.61 0.89
C VAL A 9 17.59 12.55 -0.62
N VAL A 10 18.76 12.44 -1.21
CA VAL A 10 18.93 12.38 -2.67
C VAL A 10 19.74 11.14 -3.03
N ASN A 11 19.20 10.32 -3.90
CA ASN A 11 19.82 9.09 -4.41
C ASN A 11 20.42 8.19 -3.31
N PRO A 12 19.62 7.74 -2.33
CA PRO A 12 20.10 6.73 -1.38
C PRO A 12 20.52 5.46 -2.17
N ASP A 13 21.43 4.69 -1.59
CA ASP A 13 21.90 3.47 -2.26
C ASP A 13 20.86 2.33 -2.23
N HIS A 14 19.89 2.42 -1.34
CA HIS A 14 18.77 1.49 -1.20
C HIS A 14 17.58 2.25 -0.60
N TYR A 15 17.06 1.90 0.56
CA TYR A 15 15.94 2.61 1.20
C TYR A 15 16.30 4.03 1.63
N THR A 16 15.34 4.94 1.51
CA THR A 16 15.47 6.28 2.12
C THR A 16 15.39 6.19 3.63
N VAL A 17 14.40 5.47 4.15
CA VAL A 17 14.26 5.17 5.58
C VAL A 17 13.91 3.69 5.73
N LEU A 18 14.67 2.97 6.54
CA LEU A 18 14.34 1.62 6.94
C LEU A 18 14.07 1.60 8.45
N GLY A 19 12.86 1.24 8.83
CA GLY A 19 12.45 1.02 10.20
C GLY A 19 12.26 -0.47 10.50
N GLY A 20 13.01 -1.01 11.46
CA GLY A 20 12.86 -2.40 11.90
C GLY A 20 12.48 -2.48 13.37
N GLU A 21 11.34 -3.09 13.70
CA GLU A 21 10.84 -3.30 15.07
C GLU A 21 10.76 -2.01 15.93
N VAL A 22 10.53 -0.87 15.28
CA VAL A 22 10.46 0.42 15.97
C VAL A 22 9.08 0.59 16.61
N ASP A 23 9.05 0.96 17.88
CA ASP A 23 7.85 1.40 18.59
C ASP A 23 7.97 2.90 18.92
N GLY A 24 7.12 3.71 18.26
CA GLY A 24 7.15 5.15 18.36
C GLY A 24 8.14 5.82 17.39
N LEU A 25 7.71 6.04 16.14
CA LEU A 25 8.43 6.77 15.10
C LEU A 25 7.59 7.95 14.61
N LYS A 26 8.21 9.12 14.50
CA LYS A 26 7.62 10.27 13.81
C LYS A 26 8.52 10.70 12.66
N ILE A 27 7.93 10.79 11.47
CA ILE A 27 8.60 11.32 10.28
C ILE A 27 7.79 12.54 9.84
N ASN A 28 8.43 13.69 9.77
CA ASN A 28 7.80 14.95 9.38
C ASN A 28 8.70 15.70 8.40
N ASN A 29 8.10 16.33 7.39
CA ASN A 29 8.80 17.16 6.42
C ASN A 29 10.04 16.46 5.80
N LEU A 30 9.88 15.17 5.45
CA LEU A 30 10.91 14.40 4.73
C LEU A 30 10.69 14.54 3.23
N LYS A 31 11.76 14.79 2.48
CA LYS A 31 11.77 14.78 1.02
C LYS A 31 12.76 13.76 0.51
N ALA A 32 12.31 12.87 -0.37
CA ALA A 32 13.18 11.88 -1.01
C ALA A 32 13.12 12.01 -2.53
N PHE A 33 14.29 11.93 -3.14
CA PHE A 33 14.45 11.92 -4.60
C PHE A 33 15.43 10.80 -4.95
N SER A 34 14.97 9.78 -5.66
CA SER A 34 15.81 8.69 -6.11
C SER A 34 15.53 8.29 -7.54
N CYS A 35 16.60 8.06 -8.30
CA CYS A 35 16.56 7.44 -9.63
C CYS A 35 17.40 6.17 -9.71
N LYS A 36 17.88 5.67 -8.58
CA LYS A 36 18.62 4.40 -8.51
C LYS A 36 17.62 3.26 -8.40
N GLY A 37 17.84 2.18 -9.14
CA GLY A 37 17.04 0.96 -8.98
C GLY A 37 17.07 0.43 -7.54
N TRP A 38 15.97 -0.14 -7.06
CA TRP A 38 15.79 -0.72 -5.73
C TRP A 38 15.86 0.32 -4.59
N SER A 39 15.57 1.58 -4.89
CA SER A 39 15.58 2.63 -3.88
C SER A 39 14.18 3.01 -3.47
N ASP A 40 13.67 2.22 -2.53
CA ASP A 40 12.41 2.44 -1.85
C ASP A 40 12.44 3.74 -1.01
N GLY A 41 11.29 4.20 -0.66
CA GLY A 41 11.13 5.35 0.22
C GLY A 41 11.20 4.96 1.69
N ILE A 42 10.06 4.75 2.30
CA ILE A 42 9.93 4.43 3.72
C ILE A 42 9.46 2.99 3.86
N ASP A 43 10.36 2.10 4.25
CA ASP A 43 10.07 0.69 4.52
C ASP A 43 10.02 0.42 6.02
N LEU A 44 8.86 -0.03 6.50
CA LEU A 44 8.62 -0.32 7.91
C LEU A 44 8.36 -1.81 8.13
N MET A 45 9.21 -2.45 8.90
CA MET A 45 9.13 -3.87 9.23
C MET A 45 8.83 -4.04 10.70
N SER A 46 7.67 -4.67 11.02
CA SER A 46 7.28 -4.93 12.43
C SER A 46 7.20 -3.67 13.31
N CYS A 47 6.89 -2.52 12.70
CA CYS A 47 6.84 -1.24 13.41
C CYS A 47 5.47 -0.95 14.03
N LYS A 48 5.45 -0.18 15.10
CA LYS A 48 4.23 0.21 15.82
C LYS A 48 4.26 1.70 16.19
N ASN A 49 3.06 2.29 16.32
CA ASN A 49 2.90 3.68 16.75
C ASN A 49 3.73 4.64 15.89
N VAL A 50 3.48 4.60 14.57
CA VAL A 50 4.20 5.40 13.58
C VAL A 50 3.30 6.51 13.05
N GLU A 51 3.82 7.72 12.99
CA GLU A 51 3.21 8.88 12.37
C GLU A 51 4.14 9.44 11.28
N ILE A 52 3.65 9.48 10.03
CA ILE A 52 4.36 10.03 8.87
C ILE A 52 3.52 11.15 8.31
N LYS A 53 4.11 12.35 8.18
CA LYS A 53 3.38 13.53 7.77
C LYS A 53 4.25 14.50 6.96
N ASP A 54 3.57 15.29 6.08
CA ASP A 54 4.21 16.34 5.28
C ASP A 54 5.42 15.84 4.48
N ILE A 55 5.26 14.74 3.73
CA ILE A 55 6.35 14.13 2.99
C ILE A 55 6.20 14.30 1.47
N PHE A 56 7.34 14.35 0.79
CA PHE A 56 7.44 14.20 -0.67
C PHE A 56 8.39 13.04 -0.99
N MET A 57 7.89 12.04 -1.69
CA MET A 57 8.65 10.84 -2.05
C MET A 57 8.62 10.65 -3.55
N ARG A 58 9.77 10.72 -4.22
CA ARG A 58 9.97 10.21 -5.57
C ARG A 58 11.00 9.09 -5.54
N ASN A 59 10.53 7.87 -5.74
CA ASN A 59 11.34 6.66 -5.60
C ASN A 59 11.26 5.79 -6.85
N SER A 60 12.30 5.05 -7.13
CA SER A 60 12.36 4.07 -8.22
C SER A 60 12.05 2.65 -7.74
N ASP A 61 11.37 2.53 -6.63
CA ASP A 61 10.73 1.36 -6.06
C ASP A 61 9.62 1.86 -5.11
N ASP A 62 9.09 1.04 -4.19
CA ASP A 62 7.97 1.40 -3.31
C ASP A 62 8.20 2.73 -2.58
N CYS A 63 7.25 3.68 -2.62
CA CYS A 63 7.37 4.92 -1.84
C CYS A 63 7.15 4.67 -0.36
N ILE A 64 6.13 3.87 0.01
CA ILE A 64 5.85 3.47 1.39
C ILE A 64 5.47 2.00 1.40
N ALA A 65 6.25 1.19 2.10
CA ALA A 65 6.01 -0.24 2.26
C ALA A 65 5.93 -0.66 3.72
N LEU A 66 4.91 -1.47 4.05
CA LEU A 66 4.66 -1.98 5.39
C LEU A 66 4.73 -3.51 5.40
N TYR A 67 5.66 -4.07 6.12
CA TYR A 67 5.90 -5.51 6.23
C TYR A 67 5.84 -6.00 7.67
N ALA A 68 5.20 -7.14 7.92
CA ALA A 68 5.20 -7.78 9.23
C ALA A 68 6.53 -8.47 9.53
N HIS A 69 7.16 -9.05 8.50
CA HIS A 69 8.46 -9.69 8.65
C HIS A 69 9.29 -9.51 7.38
N ARG A 70 10.50 -9.08 7.56
CA ARG A 70 11.52 -9.09 6.50
C ARG A 70 12.90 -9.23 7.12
N TRP A 71 13.75 -10.11 6.58
CA TRP A 71 15.08 -10.44 7.10
C TRP A 71 15.04 -10.92 8.55
N THR A 72 15.61 -10.16 9.49
CA THR A 72 15.67 -10.49 10.91
C THR A 72 14.58 -9.79 11.74
N TYR A 73 13.84 -8.86 11.13
CA TYR A 73 12.74 -8.15 11.80
C TYR A 73 11.47 -8.98 11.76
N TYR A 74 10.84 -9.18 12.91
CA TYR A 74 9.69 -10.05 13.03
C TYR A 74 8.69 -9.55 14.08
N GLY A 75 7.43 -9.37 13.69
CA GLY A 75 6.36 -8.97 14.61
C GLY A 75 5.16 -8.36 13.88
N ASN A 76 4.23 -7.84 14.65
CA ASN A 76 3.05 -7.16 14.11
C ASN A 76 3.38 -5.73 13.71
N VAL A 77 2.69 -5.25 12.68
CA VAL A 77 2.58 -3.83 12.35
C VAL A 77 1.29 -3.30 12.96
N LYS A 78 1.37 -2.19 13.69
CA LYS A 78 0.18 -1.65 14.35
C LYS A 78 0.21 -0.13 14.52
N ASN A 79 -0.96 0.50 14.34
CA ASN A 79 -1.16 1.93 14.54
C ASN A 79 -0.18 2.78 13.71
N ILE A 80 -0.35 2.69 12.40
CA ILE A 80 0.43 3.45 11.41
C ILE A 80 -0.47 4.52 10.82
N LYS A 81 -0.02 5.76 10.85
CA LYS A 81 -0.72 6.90 10.24
C LYS A 81 0.19 7.62 9.26
N VAL A 82 -0.28 7.73 8.03
CA VAL A 82 0.37 8.50 6.98
C VAL A 82 -0.60 9.58 6.51
N SER A 83 -0.16 10.83 6.53
CA SER A 83 -0.99 11.93 6.06
C SER A 83 -0.20 13.02 5.34
N ASP A 84 -0.91 13.80 4.53
CA ASP A 84 -0.38 14.99 3.87
C ASP A 84 0.90 14.65 3.08
N ALA A 85 0.80 13.67 2.18
CA ALA A 85 1.92 13.14 1.42
C ALA A 85 1.76 13.37 -0.08
N ILE A 86 2.89 13.57 -0.77
CA ILE A 86 2.99 13.52 -2.22
C ILE A 86 3.90 12.37 -2.60
N LEU A 87 3.38 11.41 -3.36
CA LEU A 87 4.05 10.17 -3.74
C LEU A 87 4.21 10.07 -5.25
N TRP A 88 5.38 9.67 -5.69
CA TRP A 88 5.72 9.42 -7.09
C TRP A 88 6.56 8.15 -7.16
N ALA A 89 5.96 7.05 -7.54
CA ALA A 89 6.66 5.80 -7.80
C ALA A 89 7.00 5.73 -9.30
N ASP A 90 8.29 5.87 -9.62
CA ASP A 90 8.78 5.68 -10.99
C ASP A 90 8.72 4.20 -11.41
N VAL A 91 8.82 3.29 -10.44
CA VAL A 91 8.61 1.84 -10.54
C VAL A 91 8.01 1.37 -9.22
N ALA A 92 7.21 0.30 -9.24
CA ALA A 92 6.52 -0.32 -8.11
C ALA A 92 5.42 0.57 -7.47
N HIS A 93 5.26 0.59 -6.15
CA HIS A 93 4.03 1.09 -5.55
C HIS A 93 4.20 2.44 -4.84
N PRO A 94 3.25 3.36 -4.97
CA PRO A 94 3.12 4.47 -4.03
C PRO A 94 2.86 4.00 -2.60
N ILE A 95 1.99 2.98 -2.45
CA ILE A 95 1.62 2.40 -1.15
C ILE A 95 1.52 0.88 -1.30
N ASN A 96 2.28 0.14 -0.49
CA ASN A 96 2.28 -1.31 -0.45
C ASN A 96 2.15 -1.83 1.00
N ILE A 97 1.15 -2.68 1.26
CA ILE A 97 0.90 -3.28 2.57
C ILE A 97 0.93 -4.79 2.45
N GLY A 98 1.72 -5.44 3.29
CA GLY A 98 1.86 -6.88 3.33
C GLY A 98 3.04 -7.38 2.49
N GLY A 99 2.89 -8.51 1.84
CA GLY A 99 3.88 -9.10 0.93
C GLY A 99 4.72 -10.18 1.58
N HIS A 100 5.66 -9.84 2.40
CA HIS A 100 6.61 -10.80 2.93
C HIS A 100 6.38 -11.12 4.41
N GLY A 101 6.87 -12.30 4.80
CA GLY A 101 7.07 -12.64 6.19
C GLY A 101 6.01 -13.55 6.77
N LYS A 102 6.29 -14.16 7.88
CA LYS A 102 5.60 -15.34 8.38
C LYS A 102 4.60 -14.99 9.49
N GLY A 103 3.30 -15.14 9.19
CA GLY A 103 2.26 -15.30 10.20
C GLY A 103 2.06 -14.16 11.20
N ASN A 104 1.92 -12.91 10.75
CA ASN A 104 1.71 -11.76 11.61
C ASN A 104 0.51 -10.91 11.19
N ILE A 105 0.14 -9.97 12.03
CA ILE A 105 -0.98 -9.05 11.81
C ILE A 105 -0.45 -7.66 11.49
N LEU A 106 -0.99 -7.08 10.40
CA LEU A 106 -0.83 -5.67 10.08
C LEU A 106 -2.19 -5.01 10.27
N GLU A 107 -2.28 -4.10 11.24
CA GLU A 107 -3.57 -3.55 11.65
C GLU A 107 -3.55 -2.08 12.04
N ASP A 108 -4.74 -1.46 12.02
CA ASP A 108 -4.97 -0.08 12.44
C ASP A 108 -4.09 0.90 11.61
N ILE A 109 -4.21 0.80 10.29
CA ILE A 109 -3.40 1.57 9.33
C ILE A 109 -4.28 2.61 8.63
N THR A 110 -3.82 3.84 8.56
CA THR A 110 -4.54 4.92 7.89
C THR A 110 -3.62 5.69 6.94
N PHE A 111 -4.08 5.85 5.71
CA PHE A 111 -3.52 6.75 4.71
C PHE A 111 -4.54 7.83 4.38
N SER A 112 -4.18 9.10 4.55
CA SER A 112 -5.11 10.21 4.33
C SER A 112 -4.47 11.45 3.74
N ASN A 113 -5.23 12.19 2.92
CA ASN A 113 -4.77 13.42 2.27
C ASN A 113 -3.50 13.22 1.44
N ILE A 114 -3.54 12.29 0.49
CA ILE A 114 -2.37 11.90 -0.30
C ILE A 114 -2.57 12.26 -1.77
N ASN A 115 -1.56 12.84 -2.38
CA ASN A 115 -1.47 13.03 -3.82
C ASN A 115 -0.48 12.03 -4.39
N ILE A 116 -0.92 11.16 -5.30
CA ILE A 116 -0.09 10.22 -6.04
C ILE A 116 0.07 10.74 -7.46
N LEU A 117 1.26 11.18 -7.81
CA LEU A 117 1.55 11.79 -9.11
C LEU A 117 1.81 10.75 -10.20
N GLN A 118 2.41 9.63 -9.83
CA GLN A 118 2.78 8.54 -10.75
C GLN A 118 2.76 7.19 -10.04
N HIS A 119 2.32 6.16 -10.77
CA HIS A 119 2.45 4.75 -10.44
C HIS A 119 2.78 3.97 -11.71
N ASP A 120 3.76 3.07 -11.62
CA ASP A 120 4.16 2.17 -12.71
C ASP A 120 4.64 0.83 -12.14
N GLU A 121 3.89 -0.27 -12.40
CA GLU A 121 4.20 -1.62 -11.95
C GLU A 121 3.79 -2.65 -13.01
N ASP A 122 4.75 -3.34 -13.57
CA ASP A 122 4.55 -4.32 -14.64
C ASP A 122 4.21 -5.73 -14.15
N ASP A 123 4.53 -6.09 -12.91
CA ASP A 123 4.21 -7.40 -12.34
C ASP A 123 2.71 -7.53 -12.03
N ARG A 124 2.00 -8.26 -12.87
CA ARG A 124 0.54 -8.43 -12.82
C ARG A 124 -0.03 -8.94 -11.49
N LEU A 125 0.78 -9.49 -10.62
CA LEU A 125 0.34 -9.88 -9.28
C LEU A 125 0.35 -8.70 -8.32
N TYR A 126 1.10 -7.65 -8.62
CA TYR A 126 1.39 -6.54 -7.71
C TYR A 126 0.99 -5.15 -8.21
N GLN A 127 0.28 -5.01 -9.30
CA GLN A 127 -0.01 -3.77 -10.03
C GLN A 127 -0.80 -2.69 -9.28
N GLY A 128 -1.00 -2.75 -7.99
CA GLY A 128 -1.85 -1.82 -7.25
C GLY A 128 -1.19 -0.48 -6.92
N CYS A 129 -1.79 0.63 -7.36
CA CYS A 129 -1.44 1.96 -6.88
C CYS A 129 -1.70 2.07 -5.36
N LEU A 130 -2.87 1.62 -4.92
CA LEU A 130 -3.19 1.33 -3.52
C LEU A 130 -3.18 -0.19 -3.37
N SER A 131 -2.14 -0.73 -2.72
CA SER A 131 -1.86 -2.16 -2.73
C SER A 131 -1.95 -2.78 -1.33
N ILE A 132 -2.67 -3.89 -1.24
CA ILE A 132 -2.67 -4.82 -0.11
C ILE A 132 -2.40 -6.22 -0.68
N ASN A 133 -1.13 -6.63 -0.64
CA ASN A 133 -0.68 -7.92 -1.16
C ASN A 133 -0.29 -8.82 0.00
N VAL A 134 -1.16 -9.74 0.38
CA VAL A 134 -0.97 -10.55 1.59
C VAL A 134 -0.47 -11.94 1.25
N ALA A 135 0.69 -12.29 1.79
CA ALA A 135 1.32 -13.60 1.66
C ALA A 135 1.80 -14.10 3.04
N ASP A 136 2.34 -15.31 3.11
CA ASP A 136 3.05 -15.89 4.26
C ASP A 136 2.23 -15.91 5.56
N ASP A 137 0.96 -16.32 5.47
CA ASP A 137 0.02 -16.42 6.60
C ASP A 137 -0.27 -15.08 7.30
N ASN A 138 0.21 -13.95 6.77
CA ASN A 138 -0.11 -12.64 7.32
C ASN A 138 -1.60 -12.33 7.18
N VAL A 139 -2.11 -11.52 8.09
CA VAL A 139 -3.45 -10.94 8.03
C VAL A 139 -3.33 -9.43 8.02
N VAL A 140 -4.01 -8.79 7.07
CA VAL A 140 -4.14 -7.32 7.04
C VAL A 140 -5.56 -6.95 7.42
N GLN A 141 -5.71 -6.05 8.40
CA GLN A 141 -7.04 -5.65 8.89
C GLN A 141 -7.09 -4.19 9.34
N ASN A 142 -8.31 -3.63 9.32
CA ASN A 142 -8.58 -2.26 9.78
C ASN A 142 -7.71 -1.24 9.04
N VAL A 143 -7.79 -1.22 7.71
CA VAL A 143 -7.05 -0.25 6.89
C VAL A 143 -8.01 0.77 6.30
N ASN A 144 -7.64 2.05 6.41
CA ASN A 144 -8.37 3.16 5.82
C ASN A 144 -7.52 3.88 4.79
N PHE A 145 -8.07 4.04 3.58
CA PHE A 145 -7.59 4.94 2.54
C PHE A 145 -8.61 6.07 2.39
N GLU A 146 -8.22 7.31 2.65
CA GLU A 146 -9.16 8.43 2.66
C GLU A 146 -8.56 9.70 2.04
N ASN A 147 -9.35 10.37 1.19
CA ASN A 147 -8.96 11.62 0.53
C ASN A 147 -7.64 11.45 -0.25
N ILE A 148 -7.66 10.63 -1.29
CA ILE A 148 -6.48 10.35 -2.12
C ILE A 148 -6.75 10.77 -3.55
N TRP A 149 -5.84 11.57 -4.10
CA TRP A 149 -5.85 12.02 -5.50
C TRP A 149 -4.75 11.29 -6.26
N ILE A 150 -5.09 10.72 -7.42
CA ILE A 150 -4.18 9.95 -8.27
C ILE A 150 -4.20 10.57 -9.66
N ASP A 151 -3.04 11.05 -10.13
CA ASP A 151 -2.93 11.72 -11.41
C ASP A 151 -2.65 10.74 -12.54
N ASN A 152 -1.67 9.87 -12.40
CA ASN A 152 -1.27 8.95 -13.45
C ASN A 152 -0.96 7.54 -12.95
N ILE A 153 -1.45 6.55 -13.71
CA ILE A 153 -1.06 5.14 -13.63
C ILE A 153 -0.59 4.76 -15.04
N GLU A 154 0.72 4.55 -15.22
CA GLU A 154 1.30 4.21 -16.50
C GLU A 154 1.07 2.74 -16.83
N GLU A 155 1.61 1.82 -16.05
CA GLU A 155 1.24 0.42 -16.02
C GLU A 155 0.80 0.06 -14.59
N GLY A 156 -0.33 -0.61 -14.44
CA GLY A 156 -0.85 -0.90 -13.11
C GLY A 156 -2.36 -0.80 -13.00
N GLN A 157 -2.85 -0.80 -11.76
CA GLN A 157 -4.27 -0.72 -11.41
C GLN A 157 -4.48 0.21 -10.23
N LEU A 158 -5.69 0.75 -10.11
CA LEU A 158 -6.03 1.65 -9.01
C LEU A 158 -5.97 0.93 -7.65
N PHE A 159 -6.59 -0.24 -7.55
CA PHE A 159 -6.59 -1.08 -6.34
C PHE A 159 -6.08 -2.48 -6.65
N ASN A 160 -5.24 -3.03 -5.77
CA ASN A 160 -4.87 -4.44 -5.79
C ASN A 160 -4.93 -5.01 -4.38
N PHE A 161 -6.07 -5.59 -4.02
CA PHE A 161 -6.26 -6.23 -2.71
C PHE A 161 -6.32 -7.73 -2.90
N ARG A 162 -5.23 -8.42 -2.61
CA ARG A 162 -5.11 -9.85 -2.88
C ARG A 162 -4.51 -10.62 -1.73
N VAL A 163 -5.13 -11.74 -1.42
CA VAL A 163 -4.49 -12.80 -0.65
C VAL A 163 -3.83 -13.73 -1.66
N LEU A 164 -2.52 -13.77 -1.69
CA LEU A 164 -1.77 -14.44 -2.75
C LEU A 164 -0.66 -15.36 -2.23
N TYR A 165 -0.15 -16.19 -3.13
CA TYR A 165 1.08 -16.94 -2.97
C TYR A 165 1.95 -16.76 -4.21
N ASN A 166 3.14 -16.25 -4.02
CA ASN A 166 4.12 -16.13 -5.08
C ASN A 166 5.45 -16.75 -4.60
N PRO A 167 5.85 -17.92 -5.13
CA PRO A 167 7.04 -18.62 -4.67
C PRO A 167 8.36 -17.85 -4.90
N LYS A 168 8.32 -16.77 -5.68
CA LYS A 168 9.47 -15.85 -5.81
C LYS A 168 9.74 -15.08 -4.52
N TYR A 169 8.69 -14.75 -3.76
CA TYR A 169 8.78 -13.85 -2.60
C TYR A 169 8.23 -14.44 -1.31
N SER A 170 7.45 -15.52 -1.37
CA SER A 170 6.76 -16.08 -0.21
C SER A 170 6.85 -17.60 -0.14
N VAL A 171 6.64 -18.15 1.05
CA VAL A 171 6.69 -19.60 1.32
C VAL A 171 5.29 -20.20 1.54
N SER A 172 4.29 -19.37 1.80
CA SER A 172 2.89 -19.78 1.96
C SER A 172 1.92 -18.69 1.48
N PRO A 173 0.64 -19.03 1.23
CA PRO A 173 -0.38 -18.02 0.96
C PRO A 173 -0.61 -17.11 2.16
N GLY A 174 -1.15 -15.91 1.91
CA GLY A 174 -1.60 -15.00 2.97
C GLY A 174 -2.75 -15.56 3.81
N GLY A 175 -2.93 -15.06 5.02
CA GLY A 175 -3.99 -15.47 5.94
C GLY A 175 -5.35 -14.85 5.62
N GLY A 176 -5.38 -13.59 5.19
CA GLY A 176 -6.64 -12.90 4.85
C GLY A 176 -6.53 -11.38 4.87
N ILE A 177 -7.57 -10.72 4.34
CA ILE A 177 -7.74 -9.27 4.37
C ILE A 177 -9.13 -8.97 4.92
N GLN A 178 -9.25 -8.02 5.88
CA GLN A 178 -10.56 -7.69 6.43
C GLN A 178 -10.68 -6.25 6.94
N ASN A 179 -11.90 -5.73 6.90
CA ASN A 179 -12.23 -4.39 7.39
C ASN A 179 -11.42 -3.29 6.68
N ILE A 180 -11.54 -3.21 5.36
CA ILE A 180 -10.88 -2.18 4.57
C ILE A 180 -11.89 -1.12 4.19
N LYS A 181 -11.56 0.14 4.42
CA LYS A 181 -12.36 1.27 4.02
C LYS A 181 -11.60 2.12 3.01
N VAL A 182 -12.23 2.37 1.87
CA VAL A 182 -11.71 3.20 0.77
C VAL A 182 -12.71 4.32 0.54
N LYS A 183 -12.29 5.56 0.80
CA LYS A 183 -13.19 6.70 0.78
C LYS A 183 -12.58 7.92 0.11
N ASN A 184 -13.37 8.62 -0.71
CA ASN A 184 -12.96 9.85 -1.38
C ASN A 184 -11.69 9.65 -2.21
N ILE A 185 -11.75 8.77 -3.20
CA ILE A 185 -10.64 8.52 -4.14
C ILE A 185 -10.95 9.23 -5.45
N TYR A 186 -10.00 10.00 -5.91
CA TYR A 186 -10.11 10.80 -7.13
C TYR A 186 -8.98 10.37 -8.08
N TYR A 187 -9.35 9.74 -9.19
CA TYR A 187 -8.39 9.32 -10.21
C TYR A 187 -8.65 10.05 -11.53
N THR A 188 -7.62 10.67 -12.09
CA THR A 188 -7.69 11.44 -13.33
C THR A 188 -6.80 10.81 -14.42
N GLY A 189 -6.92 9.52 -14.64
CA GLY A 189 -6.10 8.79 -15.60
C GLY A 189 -6.90 7.83 -16.46
N TYR A 190 -6.20 7.13 -17.30
CA TYR A 190 -6.75 6.14 -18.24
C TYR A 190 -6.10 4.77 -18.06
N GLY A 191 -5.66 4.41 -16.86
CA GLY A 191 -5.10 3.09 -16.57
C GLY A 191 -6.02 1.98 -17.08
N GLU A 192 -5.52 1.13 -17.99
CA GLU A 192 -6.32 0.12 -18.69
C GLU A 192 -6.52 -1.15 -17.86
N ASN A 193 -5.65 -1.40 -16.89
CA ASN A 193 -5.70 -2.62 -16.11
C ASN A 193 -6.81 -2.55 -15.05
N PRO A 194 -7.66 -3.57 -14.98
CA PRO A 194 -8.69 -3.60 -13.95
C PRO A 194 -8.08 -3.78 -12.56
N SER A 195 -8.63 -3.08 -11.59
CA SER A 195 -8.38 -3.33 -10.18
C SER A 195 -8.84 -4.73 -9.78
N ILE A 196 -8.08 -5.42 -8.94
CA ILE A 196 -8.36 -6.80 -8.53
C ILE A 196 -8.60 -6.87 -7.02
N ILE A 197 -9.69 -7.54 -6.63
CA ILE A 197 -9.98 -7.90 -5.24
C ILE A 197 -10.21 -9.40 -5.21
N GLU A 198 -9.29 -10.16 -4.63
CA GLU A 198 -9.33 -11.63 -4.70
C GLU A 198 -8.72 -12.30 -3.47
N GLY A 199 -9.48 -13.17 -2.82
CA GLY A 199 -9.02 -14.08 -1.77
C GLY A 199 -8.34 -15.33 -2.35
N TYR A 200 -7.72 -16.12 -1.50
CA TYR A 200 -6.99 -17.33 -1.92
C TYR A 200 -7.79 -18.63 -1.75
N SER A 201 -8.48 -18.78 -0.63
CA SER A 201 -9.34 -19.92 -0.32
C SER A 201 -10.48 -19.51 0.60
N LYS A 202 -11.37 -20.46 0.95
CA LYS A 202 -12.47 -20.20 1.90
C LYS A 202 -11.98 -19.81 3.30
N GLU A 203 -10.82 -20.28 3.70
CA GLU A 203 -10.19 -19.97 4.99
C GLU A 203 -9.28 -18.74 4.92
N ARG A 204 -8.96 -18.30 3.70
CA ARG A 204 -8.03 -17.21 3.40
C ARG A 204 -8.70 -16.20 2.47
N LEU A 205 -9.75 -15.62 2.97
CA LEU A 205 -10.66 -14.78 2.20
C LEU A 205 -10.42 -13.29 2.44
N ILE A 206 -11.09 -12.51 1.62
CA ILE A 206 -11.24 -11.07 1.82
C ILE A 206 -12.66 -10.81 2.34
N ASN A 207 -12.76 -10.03 3.41
CA ASN A 207 -14.05 -9.77 4.04
C ASN A 207 -14.20 -8.32 4.49
N ASN A 208 -15.41 -7.78 4.30
CA ASN A 208 -15.80 -6.46 4.76
C ASN A 208 -14.93 -5.34 4.16
N ILE A 209 -15.10 -5.09 2.86
CA ILE A 209 -14.51 -3.95 2.16
C ILE A 209 -15.61 -2.98 1.77
N THR A 210 -15.39 -1.71 2.05
CA THR A 210 -16.31 -0.63 1.67
C THR A 210 -15.61 0.38 0.76
N PHE A 211 -16.23 0.67 -0.38
CA PHE A 211 -15.87 1.77 -1.27
C PHE A 211 -16.91 2.88 -1.17
N GLU A 212 -16.47 4.09 -0.85
CA GLU A 212 -17.34 5.25 -0.72
C GLU A 212 -16.76 6.43 -1.50
N ASN A 213 -17.54 6.99 -2.42
CA ASN A 213 -17.18 8.17 -3.20
C ASN A 213 -15.89 7.98 -4.01
N ILE A 214 -15.94 7.05 -4.97
CA ILE A 214 -14.86 6.80 -5.93
C ILE A 214 -15.17 7.60 -7.20
N ILE A 215 -14.28 8.51 -7.57
CA ILE A 215 -14.45 9.41 -8.72
C ILE A 215 -13.34 9.15 -9.73
N ILE A 216 -13.71 8.74 -10.94
CA ILE A 216 -12.78 8.48 -12.04
C ILE A 216 -13.08 9.44 -13.19
N ASN A 217 -12.09 10.25 -13.57
CA ASN A 217 -12.21 11.25 -14.62
C ASN A 217 -13.45 12.17 -14.43
N GLY A 218 -13.67 12.59 -13.18
CA GLY A 218 -14.76 13.50 -12.81
C GLY A 218 -16.16 12.83 -12.74
N LYS A 219 -16.24 11.50 -12.91
CA LYS A 219 -17.50 10.74 -12.80
C LYS A 219 -17.49 9.89 -11.54
N GLN A 220 -18.52 9.99 -10.74
CA GLN A 220 -18.70 9.13 -9.58
C GLN A 220 -19.08 7.71 -10.03
N ALA A 221 -18.35 6.71 -9.55
CA ALA A 221 -18.70 5.32 -9.74
C ALA A 221 -19.93 4.97 -8.88
N GLY A 222 -20.98 4.46 -9.52
CA GLY A 222 -22.19 3.98 -8.86
C GLY A 222 -22.13 2.50 -8.50
N ILE A 223 -21.32 1.74 -9.22
CA ILE A 223 -21.06 0.31 -9.03
C ILE A 223 -19.58 0.02 -9.24
N LEU A 224 -19.12 -1.16 -8.85
CA LEU A 224 -17.69 -1.53 -8.91
C LEU A 224 -17.13 -1.52 -10.33
N GLU A 225 -17.95 -1.90 -11.30
CA GLU A 225 -17.60 -1.91 -12.73
C GLU A 225 -17.29 -0.51 -13.26
N ASP A 226 -17.97 0.53 -12.77
CA ASP A 226 -17.70 1.92 -13.14
C ASP A 226 -16.30 2.38 -12.72
N ALA A 227 -15.76 1.76 -11.66
CA ALA A 227 -14.41 1.96 -11.17
C ALA A 227 -13.40 0.95 -11.74
N ASN A 228 -13.79 0.18 -12.76
CA ASN A 228 -12.99 -0.91 -13.34
C ASN A 228 -12.46 -1.89 -12.28
N ILE A 229 -13.30 -2.25 -11.30
CA ILE A 229 -12.95 -3.21 -10.22
C ILE A 229 -13.50 -4.59 -10.58
N LYS A 230 -12.62 -5.57 -10.64
CA LYS A 230 -12.96 -6.99 -10.80
C LYS A 230 -12.87 -7.70 -9.46
N VAL A 231 -13.96 -8.32 -9.07
CA VAL A 231 -14.04 -9.15 -7.86
C VAL A 231 -13.80 -10.61 -8.25
N GLY A 232 -12.76 -11.18 -7.69
CA GLY A 232 -12.38 -12.57 -7.86
C GLY A 232 -13.09 -13.49 -6.87
N LYS A 233 -12.49 -14.65 -6.61
CA LYS A 233 -13.04 -15.65 -5.68
C LYS A 233 -12.75 -15.27 -4.22
N TYR A 234 -13.54 -15.85 -3.30
CA TYR A 234 -13.35 -15.77 -1.86
C TYR A 234 -13.35 -14.33 -1.33
N VAL A 235 -14.29 -13.54 -1.80
CA VAL A 235 -14.57 -12.18 -1.35
C VAL A 235 -16.00 -12.15 -0.79
N GLU A 236 -16.14 -11.63 0.43
CA GLU A 236 -17.42 -11.53 1.13
C GLU A 236 -17.63 -10.09 1.63
N ASN A 237 -18.90 -9.67 1.73
CA ASN A 237 -19.28 -8.36 2.29
C ASN A 237 -18.54 -7.17 1.65
N LEU A 238 -18.64 -7.06 0.34
CA LEU A 238 -18.10 -5.97 -0.46
C LEU A 238 -19.22 -4.98 -0.80
N THR A 239 -19.05 -3.70 -0.49
CA THR A 239 -20.04 -2.64 -0.71
C THR A 239 -19.43 -1.37 -1.28
#